data_7af624b5ddbaa28ff74fed50a28920d6
#
_entry.id   7af624b5ddbaa28ff74fed50a28920d6
#
_cell.length_a   1.000
_cell.length_b   1.000
_cell.length_c   1.000
_cell.angle_alpha   90.00
_cell.angle_beta   90.00
_cell.angle_gamma   90.00
#
_symmetry.space_group_name_H-M   'P 1'
#
loop_
_entity.id
_entity.type
_entity.pdbx_description
1 polymer ?
#
loop_
_entity_poly.entity_id
_entity_poly.type
_entity_poly.pdbx_seq_one_letter_code
_entity_poly.pdbx_strand_id
1 'polypeptide(L)'
;MDSFFFGINVQKLSQMGLLDSHGLPLTDAEQDTKLSSEEHLFSRLRSSSFLRSAIFSKGHSLFNQGDLVEEAHIIFQGQVRVTSGDTSFYMGPGAVIGLAEGIAEVPMPWTLRAETLLNTRIIPIKRAVEEIRNTDAGLRSICRVTVMRAIGMVNTPESLR
;
A
#
# COMPACT_ATOMS: atom_id res chain seq x y z
N MET A 1 -19.25 0.87 -4.06
CA MET A 1 -18.14 0.26 -4.81
C MET A 1 -17.10 -0.13 -3.78
N ASP A 2 -17.03 -1.40 -3.46
CA ASP A 2 -16.06 -1.87 -2.48
C ASP A 2 -14.67 -1.68 -3.06
N SER A 3 -13.89 -0.85 -2.40
CA SER A 3 -12.51 -0.59 -2.78
C SER A 3 -11.71 -1.86 -2.52
N PHE A 4 -11.26 -2.53 -3.58
CA PHE A 4 -10.36 -3.68 -3.52
C PHE A 4 -8.91 -3.30 -3.21
N PHE A 5 -8.65 -2.07 -2.79
CA PHE A 5 -7.31 -1.57 -2.55
C PHE A 5 -7.16 -1.09 -1.12
N PHE A 6 -5.98 -1.31 -0.56
CA PHE A 6 -5.55 -0.61 0.64
C PHE A 6 -5.47 0.89 0.39
N GLY A 7 -5.83 1.67 1.39
CA GLY A 7 -5.65 3.10 1.36
C GLY A 7 -5.17 3.62 2.71
N ILE A 8 -4.39 4.66 2.67
CA ILE A 8 -4.00 5.45 3.84
C ILE A 8 -4.48 6.88 3.67
N ASN A 9 -4.85 7.52 4.77
CA ASN A 9 -5.18 8.94 4.73
C ASN A 9 -3.90 9.76 4.94
N VAL A 10 -3.22 10.09 3.82
CA VAL A 10 -1.97 10.87 3.81
C VAL A 10 -2.15 12.21 4.51
N GLN A 11 -3.27 12.88 4.29
CA GLN A 11 -3.56 14.17 4.90
C GLN A 11 -3.72 14.05 6.42
N LYS A 12 -4.41 13.02 6.91
CA LYS A 12 -4.55 12.71 8.32
C LYS A 12 -3.17 12.42 8.95
N LEU A 13 -2.35 11.57 8.32
CA LEU A 13 -1.01 11.25 8.80
C LEU A 13 -0.10 12.48 8.87
N SER A 14 -0.21 13.38 7.89
CA SER A 14 0.51 14.66 7.90
C SER A 14 0.04 15.59 9.03
N GLN A 15 -1.28 15.70 9.25
CA GLN A 15 -1.85 16.49 10.34
C GLN A 15 -1.48 15.96 11.73
N MET A 16 -1.30 14.65 11.85
CA MET A 16 -0.84 14.00 13.09
C MET A 16 0.68 14.10 13.29
N GLY A 17 1.40 14.74 12.38
CA GLY A 17 2.86 14.82 12.43
C GLY A 17 3.57 13.50 12.14
N LEU A 18 2.90 12.53 11.52
CA LEU A 18 3.49 11.25 11.12
C LEU A 18 4.22 11.32 9.77
N LEU A 19 3.91 12.32 8.96
CA LEU A 19 4.55 12.59 7.67
C LEU A 19 4.97 14.06 7.59
N ASP A 20 6.09 14.32 6.93
CA ASP A 20 6.50 15.68 6.57
C ASP A 20 5.74 16.21 5.34
N SER A 21 6.04 17.44 4.91
CA SER A 21 5.44 18.07 3.74
C SER A 21 5.75 17.35 2.41
N HIS A 22 6.76 16.48 2.40
CA HIS A 22 7.15 15.67 1.24
C HIS A 22 6.61 14.23 1.31
N GLY A 23 5.79 13.94 2.34
CA GLY A 23 5.23 12.61 2.57
C GLY A 23 6.27 11.61 3.10
N LEU A 24 7.39 12.08 3.67
CA LEU A 24 8.36 11.23 4.35
C LEU A 24 7.91 10.98 5.79
N PRO A 25 8.10 9.76 6.32
CA PRO A 25 7.81 9.46 7.71
C PRO A 25 8.68 10.30 8.66
N LEU A 26 8.06 10.86 9.69
CA LEU A 26 8.77 11.50 10.80
C LEU A 26 9.12 10.47 11.87
N THR A 27 10.34 10.56 12.42
CA THR A 27 10.90 9.50 13.29
C THR A 27 10.29 9.45 14.69
N ASP A 28 9.76 10.55 15.19
CA ASP A 28 9.41 10.72 16.62
C ASP A 28 7.91 10.87 16.89
N ALA A 29 7.06 10.54 15.94
CA ALA A 29 5.62 10.65 16.15
C ALA A 29 5.08 9.50 16.98
N GLU A 30 4.37 9.83 18.06
CA GLU A 30 3.65 8.86 18.88
C GLU A 30 2.56 8.16 18.05
N GLN A 31 2.38 6.87 18.33
CA GLN A 31 1.33 6.08 17.67
C GLN A 31 -0.04 6.50 18.22
N ASP A 32 -0.89 7.02 17.37
CA ASP A 32 -2.27 7.32 17.72
C ASP A 32 -3.14 6.06 17.55
N THR A 33 -3.95 5.78 18.56
CA THR A 33 -4.91 4.68 18.59
C THR A 33 -6.05 4.81 17.56
N LYS A 34 -6.14 5.95 16.89
CA LYS A 34 -7.16 6.23 15.87
C LYS A 34 -6.73 5.85 14.43
N LEU A 35 -5.59 5.19 14.27
CA LEU A 35 -5.13 4.75 12.96
C LEU A 35 -5.96 3.57 12.44
N SER A 36 -6.18 3.52 11.13
CA SER A 36 -6.72 2.33 10.46
C SER A 36 -5.69 1.18 10.44
N SER A 37 -6.11 -0.02 10.05
CA SER A 37 -5.20 -1.18 9.94
C SER A 37 -4.05 -0.91 8.97
N GLU A 38 -4.35 -0.27 7.84
CA GLU A 38 -3.39 0.11 6.82
C GLU A 38 -2.41 1.17 7.33
N GLU A 39 -2.93 2.16 8.05
CA GLU A 39 -2.13 3.21 8.68
C GLU A 39 -1.23 2.65 9.79
N HIS A 40 -1.71 1.67 10.57
CA HIS A 40 -0.88 0.94 11.53
C HIS A 40 0.23 0.17 10.86
N LEU A 41 -0.07 -0.57 9.77
CA LEU A 41 0.95 -1.27 9.00
C LEU A 41 1.97 -0.30 8.42
N PHE A 42 1.52 0.82 7.86
CA PHE A 42 2.40 1.89 7.38
C PHE A 42 3.31 2.43 8.48
N SER A 43 2.76 2.71 9.68
CA SER A 43 3.52 3.21 10.84
C SER A 43 4.59 2.20 11.29
N ARG A 44 4.29 0.89 11.25
CA ARG A 44 5.27 -0.17 11.55
C ARG A 44 6.38 -0.24 10.51
N LEU A 45 6.04 -0.21 9.24
CA LEU A 45 7.01 -0.20 8.14
C LEU A 45 7.96 1.00 8.23
N ARG A 46 7.43 2.16 8.62
CA ARG A 46 8.19 3.38 8.83
C ARG A 46 9.28 3.23 9.89
N SER A 47 8.96 2.62 11.03
CA SER A 47 9.90 2.48 12.17
C SER A 47 11.07 1.54 11.87
N SER A 48 10.91 0.65 10.89
CA SER A 48 11.88 -0.39 10.58
C SER A 48 12.82 -0.08 9.41
N SER A 49 12.43 0.81 8.49
CA SER A 49 13.28 1.27 7.39
C SER A 49 12.68 2.49 6.69
N PHE A 50 13.54 3.33 6.10
CA PHE A 50 13.07 4.41 5.23
C PHE A 50 12.37 3.85 4.00
N LEU A 51 11.14 4.27 3.78
CA LEU A 51 10.47 4.01 2.52
C LEU A 51 11.10 4.87 1.43
N ARG A 52 11.65 4.22 0.43
CA ARG A 52 12.28 4.91 -0.70
C ARG A 52 11.23 5.68 -1.51
N SER A 53 11.61 6.86 -2.01
CA SER A 53 10.81 7.58 -3.00
C SER A 53 11.04 7.00 -4.39
N ALA A 54 9.98 6.99 -5.21
CA ALA A 54 10.09 6.78 -6.64
C ALA A 54 9.24 7.82 -7.37
N ILE A 55 9.78 8.33 -8.47
CA ILE A 55 9.10 9.30 -9.34
C ILE A 55 8.99 8.66 -10.72
N PHE A 56 7.76 8.65 -11.26
CA PHE A 56 7.46 8.09 -12.56
C PHE A 56 6.85 9.16 -13.46
N SER A 57 7.31 9.21 -14.70
CA SER A 57 6.73 10.07 -15.72
C SER A 57 5.35 9.57 -16.15
N LYS A 58 4.52 10.48 -16.65
CA LYS A 58 3.26 10.11 -17.30
C LYS A 58 3.46 9.01 -18.34
N GLY A 59 2.59 8.00 -18.31
CA GLY A 59 2.61 6.85 -19.23
C GLY A 59 3.47 5.67 -18.74
N HIS A 60 4.29 5.85 -17.69
CA HIS A 60 5.08 4.77 -17.10
C HIS A 60 4.16 3.66 -16.57
N SER A 61 4.46 2.40 -16.90
CA SER A 61 3.73 1.24 -16.36
C SER A 61 4.31 0.85 -15.01
N LEU A 62 3.50 0.97 -13.94
CA LEU A 62 3.89 0.50 -12.62
C LEU A 62 3.77 -1.02 -12.51
N PHE A 63 2.67 -1.55 -13.02
CA PHE A 63 2.38 -2.99 -13.08
C PHE A 63 1.64 -3.31 -14.36
N ASN A 64 1.88 -4.50 -14.89
CA ASN A 64 1.04 -5.11 -15.89
C ASN A 64 0.20 -6.23 -15.25
N GLN A 65 -0.97 -6.49 -15.81
CA GLN A 65 -1.78 -7.62 -15.40
C GLN A 65 -0.96 -8.92 -15.49
N GLY A 66 -0.94 -9.70 -14.42
CA GLY A 66 -0.17 -10.94 -14.32
C GLY A 66 1.20 -10.80 -13.66
N ASP A 67 1.69 -9.58 -13.43
CA ASP A 67 2.97 -9.36 -12.75
C ASP A 67 2.91 -9.86 -11.30
N LEU A 68 3.99 -10.48 -10.83
CA LEU A 68 4.19 -10.72 -9.40
C LEU A 68 4.70 -9.45 -8.75
N VAL A 69 4.20 -9.17 -7.54
CA VAL A 69 4.49 -7.92 -6.84
C VAL A 69 5.61 -8.15 -5.82
N GLU A 70 6.77 -7.56 -6.08
CA GLU A 70 7.90 -7.55 -5.15
C GLU A 70 7.99 -6.26 -4.33
N GLU A 71 7.50 -5.16 -4.89
CA GLU A 71 7.46 -3.84 -4.28
C GLU A 71 6.06 -3.24 -4.46
N ALA A 72 5.43 -2.82 -3.35
CA ALA A 72 4.19 -2.07 -3.36
C ALA A 72 4.48 -0.56 -3.39
N HIS A 73 3.50 0.21 -3.84
CA HIS A 73 3.60 1.67 -3.96
C HIS A 73 2.49 2.38 -3.21
N ILE A 74 2.85 3.37 -2.38
CA ILE A 74 1.91 4.33 -1.82
C ILE A 74 1.95 5.58 -2.69
N ILE A 75 0.82 6.01 -3.23
CA ILE A 75 0.74 7.25 -4.01
C ILE A 75 0.72 8.44 -3.05
N PHE A 76 1.69 9.33 -3.17
CA PHE A 76 1.72 10.61 -2.46
C PHE A 76 1.30 11.77 -3.35
N GLN A 77 1.61 11.72 -4.63
CA GLN A 77 1.26 12.76 -5.60
C GLN A 77 1.01 12.15 -6.96
N GLY A 78 0.06 12.70 -7.68
CA GLY A 78 -0.29 12.25 -9.03
C GLY A 78 -1.44 11.24 -9.04
N GLN A 79 -1.71 10.71 -10.23
CA GLN A 79 -2.79 9.75 -10.49
C GLN A 79 -2.27 8.55 -11.27
N VAL A 80 -2.84 7.41 -10.97
CA VAL A 80 -2.64 6.15 -11.68
C VAL A 80 -3.95 5.75 -12.35
N ARG A 81 -3.88 5.41 -13.64
CA ARG A 81 -4.97 4.75 -14.35
C ARG A 81 -4.85 3.26 -14.15
N VAL A 82 -5.94 2.66 -13.70
CA VAL A 82 -6.09 1.21 -13.51
C VAL A 82 -6.98 0.67 -14.62
N THR A 83 -6.56 -0.38 -15.29
CA THR A 83 -7.33 -1.00 -16.38
C THR A 83 -7.36 -2.51 -16.25
N SER A 84 -8.53 -3.11 -16.53
CA SER A 84 -8.72 -4.56 -16.69
C SER A 84 -9.89 -4.81 -17.62
N GLY A 85 -9.64 -5.41 -18.78
CA GLY A 85 -10.62 -5.53 -19.83
C GLY A 85 -11.20 -4.15 -20.21
N ASP A 86 -12.52 -4.02 -20.18
CA ASP A 86 -13.23 -2.78 -20.52
C ASP A 86 -13.38 -1.83 -19.32
N THR A 87 -12.91 -2.23 -18.14
CA THR A 87 -13.01 -1.42 -16.92
C THR A 87 -11.79 -0.53 -16.77
N SER A 88 -12.01 0.76 -16.52
CA SER A 88 -10.95 1.72 -16.23
C SER A 88 -11.41 2.68 -15.14
N PHE A 89 -10.50 2.95 -14.19
CA PHE A 89 -10.71 3.95 -13.14
C PHE A 89 -9.37 4.57 -12.70
N TYR A 90 -9.43 5.58 -11.85
CA TYR A 90 -8.25 6.29 -11.38
C TYR A 90 -8.05 6.13 -9.88
N MET A 91 -6.79 6.08 -9.48
CA MET A 91 -6.37 6.10 -8.08
C MET A 91 -5.45 7.30 -7.86
N GLY A 92 -5.60 7.94 -6.72
CA GLY A 92 -4.83 9.14 -6.35
C GLY A 92 -4.11 8.98 -5.02
N PRO A 93 -3.68 10.11 -4.41
CA PRO A 93 -2.94 10.12 -3.16
C PRO A 93 -3.64 9.36 -2.04
N GLY A 94 -2.87 8.57 -1.29
CA GLY A 94 -3.36 7.68 -0.23
C GLY A 94 -3.63 6.26 -0.69
N ALA A 95 -3.70 5.98 -1.99
CA ALA A 95 -3.83 4.63 -2.50
C ALA A 95 -2.53 3.83 -2.29
N VAL A 96 -2.67 2.60 -1.84
CA VAL A 96 -1.59 1.63 -1.70
C VAL A 96 -1.78 0.54 -2.73
N ILE A 97 -0.85 0.43 -3.65
CA ILE A 97 -0.94 -0.45 -4.82
C ILE A 97 0.00 -1.64 -4.64
N GLY A 98 -0.52 -2.83 -4.84
CA GLY A 98 0.27 -4.07 -4.88
C GLY A 98 0.58 -4.68 -3.51
N LEU A 99 0.23 -4.02 -2.41
CA LEU A 99 0.55 -4.54 -1.07
C LEU A 99 -0.23 -5.82 -0.76
N ALA A 100 -1.53 -5.84 -1.02
CA ALA A 100 -2.36 -7.01 -0.77
C ALA A 100 -1.97 -8.17 -1.67
N GLU A 101 -1.76 -7.90 -2.95
CA GLU A 101 -1.35 -8.90 -3.94
C GLU A 101 0.01 -9.50 -3.61
N GLY A 102 0.98 -8.64 -3.24
CA GLY A 102 2.32 -9.09 -2.85
C GLY A 102 2.32 -9.92 -1.57
N ILE A 103 1.59 -9.51 -0.54
CA ILE A 103 1.46 -10.28 0.71
C ILE A 103 0.77 -11.62 0.47
N ALA A 104 -0.24 -11.65 -0.40
CA ALA A 104 -0.98 -12.86 -0.74
C ALA A 104 -0.30 -13.74 -1.79
N GLU A 105 0.81 -13.27 -2.36
CA GLU A 105 1.55 -13.96 -3.44
C GLU A 105 0.66 -14.27 -4.66
N VAL A 106 -0.27 -13.35 -4.97
CA VAL A 106 -1.13 -13.47 -6.15
C VAL A 106 -0.68 -12.48 -7.23
N PRO A 107 -0.84 -12.84 -8.53
CA PRO A 107 -0.52 -11.93 -9.61
C PRO A 107 -1.37 -10.67 -9.57
N MET A 108 -0.82 -9.55 -10.03
CA MET A 108 -1.55 -8.29 -10.19
C MET A 108 -2.75 -8.49 -11.15
N PRO A 109 -3.98 -8.23 -10.71
CA PRO A 109 -5.16 -8.45 -11.55
C PRO A 109 -5.40 -7.32 -12.56
N TRP A 110 -4.61 -6.23 -12.48
CA TRP A 110 -4.81 -5.00 -13.22
C TRP A 110 -3.53 -4.52 -13.89
N THR A 111 -3.68 -3.78 -14.99
CA THR A 111 -2.59 -2.96 -15.53
C THR A 111 -2.70 -1.55 -14.96
N LEU A 112 -1.60 -1.03 -14.42
CA LEU A 112 -1.53 0.26 -13.74
C LEU A 112 -0.48 1.16 -14.40
N ARG A 113 -0.91 2.34 -14.87
CA ARG A 113 -0.04 3.32 -15.53
C ARG A 113 -0.15 4.70 -14.89
N ALA A 114 0.97 5.39 -14.77
CA ALA A 114 0.99 6.77 -14.34
C ALA A 114 0.22 7.66 -15.34
N GLU A 115 -0.85 8.28 -14.90
CA GLU A 115 -1.65 9.21 -15.73
C GLU A 115 -1.07 10.63 -15.71
N THR A 116 -0.41 10.98 -14.61
CA THR A 116 0.32 12.23 -14.44
C THR A 116 1.74 11.94 -13.98
N LEU A 117 2.56 12.97 -13.72
CA LEU A 117 3.77 12.79 -12.93
C LEU A 117 3.39 12.20 -11.57
N LEU A 118 4.02 11.10 -11.21
CA LEU A 118 3.66 10.29 -10.05
C LEU A 118 4.81 10.26 -9.06
N ASN A 119 4.54 10.60 -7.82
CA ASN A 119 5.45 10.43 -6.70
C ASN A 119 4.89 9.36 -5.75
N THR A 120 5.66 8.31 -5.51
CA THR A 120 5.28 7.21 -4.64
C THR A 120 6.32 6.93 -3.57
N ARG A 121 5.90 6.19 -2.55
CA ARG A 121 6.79 5.51 -1.60
C ARG A 121 6.72 4.02 -1.84
N ILE A 122 7.90 3.40 -1.86
CA ILE A 122 8.03 1.96 -2.14
C ILE A 122 8.02 1.20 -0.82
N ILE A 123 7.19 0.16 -0.76
CA ILE A 123 7.17 -0.81 0.33
C ILE A 123 7.66 -2.15 -0.22
N PRO A 124 8.87 -2.62 0.15
CA PRO A 124 9.30 -3.97 -0.21
C PRO A 124 8.37 -5.01 0.43
N ILE A 125 7.82 -5.94 -0.34
CA ILE A 125 6.85 -6.93 0.16
C ILE A 125 7.47 -7.82 1.24
N LYS A 126 8.71 -8.25 1.06
CA LYS A 126 9.42 -9.05 2.09
C LYS A 126 9.44 -8.33 3.44
N ARG A 127 9.68 -7.02 3.44
CA ARG A 127 9.69 -6.21 4.65
C ARG A 127 8.30 -6.10 5.27
N ALA A 128 7.28 -5.88 4.46
CA ALA A 128 5.89 -5.85 4.93
C ALA A 128 5.49 -7.17 5.61
N VAL A 129 5.84 -8.30 5.02
CA VAL A 129 5.57 -9.63 5.59
C VAL A 129 6.31 -9.83 6.92
N GLU A 130 7.58 -9.44 7.01
CA GLU A 130 8.36 -9.50 8.25
C GLU A 130 7.71 -8.65 9.37
N GLU A 131 7.30 -7.43 9.07
CA GLU A 131 6.65 -6.56 10.04
C GLU A 131 5.30 -7.12 10.52
N ILE A 132 4.50 -7.71 9.61
CA ILE A 132 3.26 -8.39 9.97
C ILE A 132 3.53 -9.57 10.90
N ARG A 133 4.55 -10.38 10.63
CA ARG A 133 4.92 -11.53 11.47
C ARG A 133 5.38 -11.10 12.86
N ASN A 134 6.06 -9.97 12.97
CA ASN A 134 6.57 -9.41 14.24
C ASN A 134 5.52 -8.59 15.01
N THR A 135 4.32 -8.46 14.47
CA THR A 135 3.21 -7.72 15.06
C THR A 135 2.44 -8.60 16.06
N ASP A 136 1.73 -7.97 17.00
CA ASP A 136 0.84 -8.71 17.91
C ASP A 136 -0.28 -9.45 17.15
N ALA A 137 -0.84 -10.50 17.79
CA ALA A 137 -1.81 -11.38 17.14
C ALA A 137 -3.10 -10.64 16.73
N GLY A 138 -3.51 -9.62 17.48
CA GLY A 138 -4.70 -8.81 17.17
C GLY A 138 -4.52 -8.02 15.89
N LEU A 139 -3.44 -7.25 15.78
CA LEU A 139 -3.14 -6.45 14.60
C LEU A 139 -2.86 -7.33 13.38
N ARG A 140 -2.18 -8.47 13.56
CA ARG A 140 -1.99 -9.46 12.50
C ARG A 140 -3.31 -9.99 11.96
N SER A 141 -4.26 -10.28 12.84
CA SER A 141 -5.60 -10.74 12.44
C SER A 141 -6.35 -9.68 11.61
N ILE A 142 -6.24 -8.41 12.02
CA ILE A 142 -6.84 -7.29 11.27
C ILE A 142 -6.18 -7.16 9.89
N CYS A 143 -4.85 -7.16 9.81
CA CYS A 143 -4.12 -7.11 8.53
C CYS A 143 -4.53 -8.27 7.61
N ARG A 144 -4.65 -9.49 8.15
CA ARG A 144 -5.12 -10.66 7.41
C ARG A 144 -6.50 -10.45 6.80
N VAL A 145 -7.47 -10.03 7.59
CA VAL A 145 -8.83 -9.79 7.13
C VAL A 145 -8.86 -8.71 6.05
N THR A 146 -8.09 -7.65 6.22
CA THR A 146 -8.02 -6.54 5.26
C THR A 146 -7.41 -6.99 3.93
N VAL A 147 -6.31 -7.75 3.96
CA VAL A 147 -5.70 -8.31 2.75
C VAL A 147 -6.67 -9.25 2.03
N MET A 148 -7.27 -10.20 2.76
CA MET A 148 -8.20 -11.16 2.18
C MET A 148 -9.40 -10.46 1.53
N ARG A 149 -9.95 -9.44 2.18
CA ARG A 149 -11.05 -8.64 1.63
C ARG A 149 -10.63 -7.85 0.39
N ALA A 150 -9.44 -7.25 0.41
CA ALA A 150 -8.93 -6.46 -0.71
C ALA A 150 -8.75 -7.28 -1.99
N ILE A 151 -8.34 -8.54 -1.86
CA ILE A 151 -8.10 -9.45 -3.00
C ILE A 151 -9.23 -10.46 -3.24
N GLY A 152 -10.30 -10.41 -2.46
CA GLY A 152 -11.46 -11.32 -2.59
C GLY A 152 -11.13 -12.79 -2.28
N MET A 153 -10.08 -13.06 -1.51
CA MET A 153 -9.71 -14.44 -1.13
C MET A 153 -10.53 -14.97 0.03
N VAL A 154 -10.85 -16.24 -0.04
CA VAL A 154 -11.52 -16.99 1.06
C VAL A 154 -10.49 -17.64 1.99
N ASN A 155 -9.36 -18.08 1.45
CA ASN A 155 -8.31 -18.76 2.21
C ASN A 155 -7.20 -17.79 2.63
N THR A 156 -6.73 -17.95 3.88
CA THR A 156 -5.65 -17.12 4.41
C THR A 156 -4.33 -17.39 3.69
N PRO A 157 -3.66 -16.38 3.14
CA PRO A 157 -2.31 -16.50 2.58
C PRO A 157 -1.32 -17.05 3.60
N GLU A 158 -0.30 -17.80 3.16
CA GLU A 158 0.70 -18.39 4.05
C GLU A 158 1.49 -17.32 4.83
N SER A 159 1.78 -16.20 4.19
CA SER A 159 2.46 -15.04 4.79
C SER A 159 1.72 -14.43 6.00
N LEU A 160 0.42 -14.71 6.13
CA LEU A 160 -0.46 -14.17 7.19
C LEU A 160 -0.95 -15.25 8.18
N ARG A 161 -0.47 -16.48 8.06
CA ARG A 161 -0.77 -17.59 8.98
C ARG A 161 -0.01 -17.50 10.29
#